data_a634a0d770f9f9ebccdf343821984663
#
_entry.id   a634a0d770f9f9ebccdf343821984663
#
_cell.length_a   1.000
_cell.length_b   1.000
_cell.length_c   1.000
_cell.angle_alpha   90.00
_cell.angle_beta   90.00
_cell.angle_gamma   90.00
#
_symmetry.space_group_name_H-M   'P 1'
#
loop_
_entity.id
_entity.type
_entity.pdbx_description
1 polymer ?
#
loop_
_entity_poly.entity_id
_entity_poly.type
_entity_poly.pdbx_seq_one_letter_code
_entity_poly.pdbx_strand_id
1 'polypeptide(L)'
;SAASDVYKRQLLEYDKRKGWRGPLDNRKNKDWNKNLDKFTLEKTIDWDIAIVKRIDKFETVIQTSNKENGVISYDDINWTRKNFDQIFKINDLIYVKKISDGVFSLRQLPNVNGGIVVMDPYSGRVLAMSGGFSFKMSEFNRVSQAKRQPGSSFKPFIYALALENNYTPSSLI
;
A
#
# COMPACT_ATOMS: atom_id res chain seq x y z
N SER A 1 -8.58 -2.15 -11.43
CA SER A 1 -8.87 -1.02 -12.33
C SER A 1 -7.82 0.07 -12.16
N ALA A 2 -7.62 0.91 -13.18
CA ALA A 2 -6.64 2.01 -13.13
C ALA A 2 -6.79 2.90 -11.88
N ALA A 3 -8.02 3.24 -11.48
CA ALA A 3 -8.29 4.02 -10.27
C ALA A 3 -7.83 3.30 -9.00
N SER A 4 -8.05 1.99 -8.90
CA SER A 4 -7.57 1.19 -7.76
C SER A 4 -6.03 1.16 -7.70
N ASP A 5 -5.37 1.08 -8.85
CA ASP A 5 -3.90 1.01 -8.93
C ASP A 5 -3.26 2.36 -8.57
N VAL A 6 -3.84 3.48 -9.03
CA VAL A 6 -3.41 4.83 -8.65
C VAL A 6 -3.56 5.03 -7.14
N TYR A 7 -4.72 4.68 -6.59
CA TYR A 7 -5.01 4.79 -5.17
C TYR A 7 -4.05 3.96 -4.31
N LYS A 8 -3.83 2.68 -4.66
CA LYS A 8 -2.90 1.81 -3.93
C LYS A 8 -1.48 2.36 -3.97
N ARG A 9 -1.03 2.90 -5.10
CA ARG A 9 0.27 3.58 -5.21
C ARG A 9 0.39 4.75 -4.26
N GLN A 10 -0.62 5.60 -4.19
CA GLN A 10 -0.63 6.75 -3.29
C GLN A 10 -0.52 6.35 -1.81
N LEU A 11 -1.21 5.28 -1.40
CA LEU A 11 -1.09 4.74 -0.05
C LEU A 11 0.34 4.26 0.25
N LEU A 12 0.95 3.54 -0.69
CA LEU A 12 2.33 3.06 -0.57
C LEU A 12 3.33 4.22 -0.47
N GLU A 13 3.21 5.23 -1.34
CA GLU A 13 4.11 6.39 -1.32
C GLU A 13 3.93 7.23 -0.04
N TYR A 14 2.72 7.37 0.45
CA TYR A 14 2.48 8.01 1.74
C TYR A 14 3.12 7.23 2.89
N ASP A 15 2.96 5.90 2.88
CA ASP A 15 3.47 5.02 3.94
C ASP A 15 5.00 4.97 3.96
N LYS A 16 5.66 4.95 2.79
CA LYS A 16 7.12 5.03 2.68
C LYS A 16 7.71 6.26 3.38
N ARG A 17 7.00 7.41 3.35
CA ARG A 17 7.42 8.62 4.07
C ARG A 17 7.49 8.44 5.58
N LYS A 18 6.81 7.44 6.14
CA LYS A 18 6.87 7.06 7.56
C LYS A 18 8.06 6.15 7.89
N GLY A 19 8.80 5.70 6.87
CA GLY A 19 9.99 4.88 6.99
C GLY A 19 9.70 3.39 7.13
N TRP A 20 10.78 2.62 7.22
CA TRP A 20 10.76 1.17 7.35
C TRP A 20 10.37 0.75 8.77
N ARG A 21 9.47 -0.23 8.89
CA ARG A 21 8.94 -0.74 10.17
C ARG A 21 9.52 -2.09 10.58
N GLY A 22 10.37 -2.67 9.74
CA GLY A 22 10.98 -3.98 10.03
C GLY A 22 10.46 -5.10 9.15
N PRO A 23 11.12 -6.28 9.24
CA PRO A 23 10.75 -7.47 8.49
C PRO A 23 9.43 -8.06 9.00
N LEU A 24 8.89 -9.00 8.23
CA LEU A 24 7.67 -9.75 8.59
C LEU A 24 7.93 -10.72 9.75
N ASP A 25 9.11 -11.32 9.74
CA ASP A 25 9.55 -12.36 10.70
C ASP A 25 11.07 -12.55 10.56
N ASN A 26 11.70 -13.28 11.48
CA ASN A 26 13.07 -13.75 11.31
C ASN A 26 13.12 -15.25 11.49
N ARG A 27 13.54 -15.99 10.47
CA ARG A 27 13.48 -17.45 10.41
C ARG A 27 14.83 -18.09 10.21
N LYS A 28 15.42 -18.55 11.28
CA LYS A 28 16.75 -19.21 11.30
C LYS A 28 16.74 -20.64 10.76
N ASN A 29 15.59 -21.25 10.49
CA ASN A 29 15.46 -22.64 10.09
C ASN A 29 15.61 -22.85 8.57
N LYS A 30 16.06 -24.04 8.15
CA LYS A 30 16.15 -24.44 6.73
C LYS A 30 14.78 -24.44 6.03
N ASP A 31 13.71 -24.66 6.77
CA ASP A 31 12.31 -24.70 6.29
C ASP A 31 11.61 -23.34 6.41
N TRP A 32 12.31 -22.26 6.16
CA TRP A 32 11.79 -20.88 6.29
C TRP A 32 10.54 -20.61 5.46
N ASN A 33 10.36 -21.34 4.35
CA ASN A 33 9.24 -21.20 3.43
C ASN A 33 7.98 -21.98 3.84
N LYS A 34 8.00 -22.69 4.96
CA LYS A 34 6.80 -23.34 5.51
C LYS A 34 5.94 -22.32 6.26
N ASN A 35 4.62 -22.54 6.25
CA ASN A 35 3.64 -21.71 6.98
C ASN A 35 3.74 -20.21 6.63
N LEU A 36 3.80 -19.90 5.34
CA LEU A 36 3.79 -18.51 4.83
C LEU A 36 2.38 -17.97 4.63
N ASP A 37 1.33 -18.77 4.85
CA ASP A 37 -0.07 -18.41 4.55
C ASP A 37 -0.51 -17.13 5.24
N LYS A 38 -0.03 -16.88 6.45
CA LYS A 38 -0.31 -15.65 7.21
C LYS A 38 0.25 -14.38 6.56
N PHE A 39 1.26 -14.52 5.71
CA PHE A 39 1.89 -13.41 4.99
C PHE A 39 1.49 -13.36 3.51
N THR A 40 0.83 -14.40 2.99
CA THR A 40 0.43 -14.46 1.59
C THR A 40 -0.62 -13.41 1.29
N LEU A 41 -0.39 -12.60 0.27
CA LEU A 41 -1.29 -11.55 -0.19
C LEU A 41 -2.27 -12.07 -1.25
N GLU A 42 -3.24 -11.24 -1.60
CA GLU A 42 -4.12 -11.53 -2.74
C GLU A 42 -3.32 -11.53 -4.06
N LYS A 43 -3.73 -12.35 -5.02
CA LYS A 43 -3.13 -12.43 -6.36
C LYS A 43 -3.07 -11.10 -7.12
N THR A 44 -3.87 -10.13 -6.70
CA THR A 44 -3.88 -8.77 -7.28
C THR A 44 -2.70 -7.91 -6.83
N ILE A 45 -1.96 -8.35 -5.81
CA ILE A 45 -0.75 -7.71 -5.32
C ILE A 45 0.43 -8.55 -5.77
N ASP A 46 1.15 -8.03 -6.75
CA ASP A 46 2.31 -8.67 -7.40
C ASP A 46 3.57 -8.51 -6.52
N TRP A 47 3.53 -9.13 -5.36
CA TRP A 47 4.66 -9.16 -4.41
C TRP A 47 4.93 -10.59 -3.95
N ASP A 48 6.21 -10.88 -3.80
CA ASP A 48 6.70 -12.16 -3.26
C ASP A 48 7.18 -12.01 -1.82
N ILE A 49 7.22 -13.12 -1.11
CA ILE A 49 7.90 -13.25 0.17
C ILE A 49 9.30 -13.74 -0.12
N ALA A 50 10.30 -13.07 0.45
CA ALA A 50 11.69 -13.47 0.31
C ALA A 50 12.40 -13.50 1.67
N ILE A 51 13.46 -14.29 1.74
CA ILE A 51 14.37 -14.35 2.89
C ILE A 51 15.69 -13.69 2.55
N VAL A 52 16.22 -12.91 3.48
CA VAL A 52 17.54 -12.28 3.39
C VAL A 52 18.62 -13.35 3.62
N LYS A 53 19.48 -13.55 2.63
CA LYS A 53 20.58 -14.54 2.66
C LYS A 53 21.93 -13.93 2.98
N ARG A 54 22.24 -12.76 2.41
CA ARG A 54 23.50 -12.06 2.60
C ARG A 54 23.27 -10.55 2.52
N ILE A 55 24.00 -9.83 3.31
CA ILE A 55 23.96 -8.37 3.36
C ILE A 55 25.34 -7.85 3.01
N ASP A 56 25.43 -7.11 1.91
CA ASP A 56 26.65 -6.44 1.46
C ASP A 56 26.47 -4.91 1.56
N LYS A 57 27.54 -4.18 1.33
CA LYS A 57 27.51 -2.70 1.43
C LYS A 57 26.58 -2.03 0.43
N PHE A 58 26.45 -2.59 -0.78
CA PHE A 58 25.72 -1.99 -1.90
C PHE A 58 24.46 -2.75 -2.32
N GLU A 59 24.29 -3.97 -1.83
CA GLU A 59 23.16 -4.82 -2.17
C GLU A 59 22.87 -5.84 -1.06
N THR A 60 21.66 -6.37 -1.09
CA THR A 60 21.27 -7.49 -0.23
C THR A 60 20.79 -8.64 -1.10
N VAL A 61 21.40 -9.81 -0.91
CA VAL A 61 21.02 -11.05 -1.59
C VAL A 61 19.82 -11.67 -0.89
N ILE A 62 18.81 -11.99 -1.67
CA ILE A 62 17.56 -12.60 -1.19
C ILE A 62 17.26 -13.90 -1.95
N GLN A 63 16.39 -14.70 -1.39
CA GLN A 63 15.74 -15.83 -2.06
C GLN A 63 14.24 -15.76 -1.85
N THR A 64 13.46 -15.78 -2.93
CA THR A 64 11.99 -15.77 -2.87
C THR A 64 11.43 -17.13 -2.43
N SER A 65 10.16 -17.15 -2.04
CA SER A 65 9.44 -18.37 -1.69
C SER A 65 9.42 -19.40 -2.83
N ASN A 66 9.50 -18.95 -4.08
CA ASN A 66 9.59 -19.77 -5.29
C ASN A 66 11.05 -20.22 -5.61
N LYS A 67 12.00 -20.01 -4.67
CA LYS A 67 13.42 -20.35 -4.78
C LYS A 67 14.18 -19.54 -5.84
N GLU A 68 13.64 -18.45 -6.34
CA GLU A 68 14.38 -17.53 -7.19
C GLU A 68 15.36 -16.71 -6.33
N ASN A 69 16.62 -16.64 -6.74
CA ASN A 69 17.63 -15.80 -6.09
C ASN A 69 17.67 -14.44 -6.78
N GLY A 70 17.94 -13.41 -6.01
CA GLY A 70 18.08 -12.07 -6.55
C GLY A 70 18.67 -11.10 -5.54
N VAL A 71 18.73 -9.85 -5.94
CA VAL A 71 19.30 -8.77 -5.15
C VAL A 71 18.34 -7.61 -4.99
N ILE A 72 18.47 -6.91 -3.89
CA ILE A 72 17.87 -5.59 -3.66
C ILE A 72 19.00 -4.57 -3.66
N SER A 73 18.92 -3.58 -4.54
CA SER A 73 19.91 -2.51 -4.67
C SER A 73 19.71 -1.42 -3.61
N TYR A 74 20.72 -0.57 -3.43
CA TYR A 74 20.62 0.57 -2.52
C TYR A 74 19.50 1.55 -2.92
N ASP A 75 19.29 1.76 -4.22
CA ASP A 75 18.25 2.65 -4.72
C ASP A 75 16.84 2.19 -4.33
N ASP A 76 16.64 0.87 -4.21
CA ASP A 76 15.35 0.30 -3.81
C ASP A 76 15.03 0.44 -2.32
N ILE A 77 16.02 0.78 -1.50
CA ILE A 77 15.85 1.01 -0.05
C ILE A 77 16.02 2.47 0.37
N ASN A 78 16.37 3.38 -0.52
CA ASN A 78 16.60 4.80 -0.23
C ASN A 78 15.47 5.46 0.58
N TRP A 79 14.22 5.05 0.33
CA TRP A 79 13.06 5.55 1.06
C TRP A 79 13.08 5.22 2.55
N THR A 80 13.86 4.23 2.97
CA THR A 80 14.03 3.86 4.38
C THR A 80 14.93 4.83 5.13
N ARG A 81 15.77 5.60 4.40
CA ARG A 81 16.80 6.52 4.93
C ARG A 81 17.84 5.83 5.81
N LYS A 82 18.08 4.54 5.56
CA LYS A 82 18.99 3.68 6.35
C LYS A 82 19.79 2.79 5.42
N ASN A 83 20.91 2.28 5.90
CA ASN A 83 21.71 1.29 5.22
C ASN A 83 21.16 -0.12 5.40
N PHE A 84 21.64 -1.08 4.61
CA PHE A 84 21.17 -2.47 4.63
C PHE A 84 21.33 -3.14 6.00
N ASP A 85 22.45 -2.92 6.68
CA ASP A 85 22.75 -3.46 8.01
C ASP A 85 21.86 -2.91 9.12
N GLN A 86 21.28 -1.72 8.89
CA GLN A 86 20.34 -1.09 9.83
C GLN A 86 18.91 -1.58 9.65
N ILE A 87 18.56 -2.07 8.47
CA ILE A 87 17.18 -2.47 8.13
C ILE A 87 16.99 -3.97 8.05
N PHE A 88 18.05 -4.73 7.76
CA PHE A 88 17.99 -6.18 7.59
C PHE A 88 18.93 -6.93 8.53
N LYS A 89 18.49 -8.13 8.87
CA LYS A 89 19.30 -9.19 9.43
C LYS A 89 19.23 -10.43 8.55
N ILE A 90 20.26 -11.25 8.57
CA ILE A 90 20.24 -12.56 7.88
C ILE A 90 19.02 -13.34 8.40
N ASN A 91 18.31 -14.01 7.50
CA ASN A 91 17.09 -14.75 7.72
C ASN A 91 15.82 -13.91 7.98
N ASP A 92 15.86 -12.60 7.79
CA ASP A 92 14.65 -11.79 7.79
C ASP A 92 13.75 -12.15 6.62
N LEU A 93 12.45 -12.31 6.89
CA LEU A 93 11.41 -12.41 5.89
C LEU A 93 10.89 -11.03 5.53
N ILE A 94 10.82 -10.74 4.25
CA ILE A 94 10.41 -9.44 3.72
C ILE A 94 9.49 -9.60 2.51
N TYR A 95 8.68 -8.59 2.23
CA TYR A 95 8.01 -8.48 0.94
C TYR A 95 8.94 -7.84 -0.09
N VAL A 96 8.93 -8.41 -1.28
CA VAL A 96 9.65 -7.89 -2.43
C VAL A 96 8.76 -7.86 -3.67
N LYS A 97 9.09 -6.99 -4.61
CA LYS A 97 8.50 -6.99 -5.95
C LYS A 97 9.61 -7.16 -6.97
N LYS A 98 9.43 -8.08 -7.92
CA LYS A 98 10.35 -8.27 -9.04
C LYS A 98 10.31 -7.04 -9.95
N ILE A 99 11.47 -6.50 -10.28
CA ILE A 99 11.63 -5.36 -11.19
C ILE A 99 12.15 -5.86 -12.55
N SER A 100 13.14 -6.74 -12.52
CA SER A 100 13.69 -7.44 -13.66
C SER A 100 14.28 -8.78 -13.20
N ASP A 101 14.89 -9.54 -14.12
CA ASP A 101 15.48 -10.81 -13.74
C ASP A 101 16.58 -10.62 -12.71
N GLY A 102 16.43 -11.33 -11.58
CA GLY A 102 17.35 -11.26 -10.44
C GLY A 102 17.32 -9.93 -9.67
N VAL A 103 16.50 -8.96 -10.03
CA VAL A 103 16.42 -7.66 -9.35
C VAL A 103 15.05 -7.47 -8.70
N PHE A 104 15.07 -7.16 -7.42
CA PHE A 104 13.87 -6.98 -6.61
C PHE A 104 13.91 -5.66 -5.87
N SER A 105 12.75 -5.11 -5.59
CA SER A 105 12.63 -3.94 -4.71
C SER A 105 11.89 -4.27 -3.43
N LEU A 106 12.35 -3.68 -2.31
CA LEU A 106 11.74 -3.84 -1.01
C LEU A 106 10.31 -3.30 -0.98
N ARG A 107 9.41 -4.06 -0.39
CA ARG A 107 8.00 -3.67 -0.19
C ARG A 107 7.62 -3.73 1.28
N GLN A 108 6.65 -2.91 1.63
CA GLN A 108 6.06 -2.84 2.97
C GLN A 108 4.56 -2.62 2.82
N LEU A 109 3.75 -3.41 3.51
CA LEU A 109 2.30 -3.17 3.55
C LEU A 109 2.02 -1.82 4.23
N PRO A 110 1.17 -0.97 3.66
CA PRO A 110 0.88 0.32 4.28
C PRO A 110 0.03 0.15 5.55
N ASN A 111 0.42 0.84 6.61
CA ASN A 111 -0.42 0.95 7.81
C ASN A 111 -1.56 1.95 7.63
N VAL A 112 -1.45 2.82 6.63
CA VAL A 112 -2.51 3.75 6.26
C VAL A 112 -3.51 3.07 5.33
N ASN A 113 -4.74 3.48 5.45
CA ASN A 113 -5.82 2.98 4.61
C ASN A 113 -6.79 4.13 4.28
N GLY A 114 -7.63 3.94 3.28
CA GLY A 114 -8.59 4.95 2.86
C GLY A 114 -9.61 4.33 1.90
N GLY A 115 -10.29 5.18 1.16
CA GLY A 115 -11.22 4.76 0.11
C GLY A 115 -11.23 5.75 -1.03
N ILE A 116 -11.57 5.26 -2.20
CA ILE A 116 -11.78 6.06 -3.41
C ILE A 116 -13.09 5.65 -4.08
N VAL A 117 -13.83 6.63 -4.56
CA VAL A 117 -14.98 6.45 -5.44
C VAL A 117 -14.76 7.30 -6.68
N VAL A 118 -14.95 6.71 -7.84
CA VAL A 118 -14.95 7.41 -9.12
C VAL A 118 -16.37 7.37 -9.67
N MET A 119 -16.93 8.54 -9.96
CA MET A 119 -18.30 8.69 -10.45
C MET A 119 -18.30 9.44 -11.78
N ASP A 120 -19.24 9.08 -12.63
CA ASP A 120 -19.61 9.88 -13.78
C ASP A 120 -20.37 11.13 -13.30
N PRO A 121 -19.87 12.34 -13.58
CA PRO A 121 -20.50 13.57 -13.09
C PRO A 121 -21.86 13.87 -13.72
N TYR A 122 -22.16 13.29 -14.88
CA TYR A 122 -23.42 13.56 -15.59
C TYR A 122 -24.55 12.61 -15.17
N SER A 123 -24.22 11.35 -14.98
CA SER A 123 -25.22 10.32 -14.64
C SER A 123 -25.24 9.94 -13.17
N GLY A 124 -24.21 10.35 -12.38
CA GLY A 124 -24.03 9.92 -10.99
C GLY A 124 -23.63 8.45 -10.83
N ARG A 125 -23.37 7.74 -11.91
CA ARG A 125 -23.00 6.30 -11.87
C ARG A 125 -21.62 6.12 -11.25
N VAL A 126 -21.51 5.18 -10.30
CA VAL A 126 -20.22 4.77 -9.76
C VAL A 126 -19.48 3.91 -10.79
N LEU A 127 -18.35 4.40 -11.26
CA LEU A 127 -17.49 3.73 -12.27
C LEU A 127 -16.43 2.84 -11.61
N ALA A 128 -15.93 3.24 -10.44
CA ALA A 128 -14.99 2.45 -9.66
C ALA A 128 -15.09 2.78 -8.17
N MET A 129 -14.84 1.79 -7.35
CA MET A 129 -14.82 1.94 -5.89
C MET A 129 -13.74 1.03 -5.29
N SER A 130 -12.96 1.56 -4.34
CA SER A 130 -12.00 0.77 -3.56
C SER A 130 -11.99 1.30 -2.12
N GLY A 131 -12.25 0.43 -1.16
CA GLY A 131 -12.39 0.78 0.27
C GLY A 131 -11.20 0.35 1.13
N GLY A 132 -10.08 -0.05 0.53
CA GLY A 132 -8.88 -0.49 1.25
C GLY A 132 -7.75 -0.91 0.33
N PHE A 133 -6.55 -1.09 0.90
CA PHE A 133 -5.37 -1.56 0.17
C PHE A 133 -5.48 -3.03 -0.22
N SER A 134 -5.86 -3.87 0.74
CA SER A 134 -5.98 -5.32 0.62
C SER A 134 -7.17 -5.83 1.43
N PHE A 135 -7.96 -6.72 0.84
CA PHE A 135 -9.08 -7.37 1.52
C PHE A 135 -8.61 -8.26 2.68
N LYS A 136 -7.50 -8.99 2.47
CA LYS A 136 -6.89 -9.82 3.52
C LYS A 136 -6.41 -9.02 4.74
N MET A 137 -5.98 -7.78 4.53
CA MET A 137 -5.59 -6.90 5.64
C MET A 137 -6.79 -6.37 6.41
N SER A 138 -7.89 -6.12 5.72
CA SER A 138 -9.11 -5.58 6.32
C SER A 138 -10.28 -5.80 5.36
N GLU A 139 -11.24 -6.59 5.79
CA GLU A 139 -12.51 -6.81 5.10
C GLU A 139 -13.41 -5.56 5.17
N PHE A 140 -13.07 -4.61 6.02
CA PHE A 140 -13.82 -3.38 6.21
C PHE A 140 -13.68 -2.45 5.00
N ASN A 141 -14.77 -2.28 4.26
CA ASN A 141 -14.85 -1.36 3.13
C ASN A 141 -15.09 0.07 3.63
N ARG A 142 -14.06 0.89 3.55
CA ARG A 142 -14.10 2.28 4.06
C ARG A 142 -14.99 3.21 3.25
N VAL A 143 -15.35 2.85 2.03
CA VAL A 143 -16.26 3.64 1.20
C VAL A 143 -17.70 3.44 1.62
N SER A 144 -18.10 2.19 1.87
CA SER A 144 -19.52 1.86 2.14
C SER A 144 -19.84 1.65 3.61
N GLN A 145 -18.85 1.29 4.45
CA GLN A 145 -19.06 0.90 5.85
C GLN A 145 -18.55 1.93 6.87
N ALA A 146 -17.59 2.79 6.48
CA ALA A 146 -17.06 3.78 7.41
C ALA A 146 -18.09 4.89 7.68
N LYS A 147 -18.58 4.94 8.91
CA LYS A 147 -19.39 6.04 9.40
C LYS A 147 -18.46 7.18 9.81
N ARG A 148 -18.33 8.20 8.98
CA ARG A 148 -17.50 9.37 9.21
C ARG A 148 -18.33 10.63 9.24
N GLN A 149 -17.95 11.60 10.07
CA GLN A 149 -18.52 12.93 10.06
C GLN A 149 -18.21 13.57 8.70
N PRO A 150 -19.21 14.02 7.94
CA PRO A 150 -19.01 14.59 6.61
C PRO A 150 -18.21 15.89 6.62
N GLY A 151 -18.28 16.66 7.71
CA GLY A 151 -17.56 17.93 7.83
C GLY A 151 -17.91 18.87 6.67
N SER A 152 -16.91 19.53 6.11
CA SER A 152 -17.08 20.47 5.00
C SER A 152 -17.57 19.83 3.69
N SER A 153 -17.52 18.50 3.56
CA SER A 153 -18.08 17.80 2.39
C SER A 153 -19.61 17.94 2.29
N PHE A 154 -20.27 18.35 3.38
CA PHE A 154 -21.71 18.61 3.39
C PHE A 154 -22.08 20.01 2.86
N LYS A 155 -21.14 20.95 2.81
CA LYS A 155 -21.39 22.33 2.37
C LYS A 155 -22.03 22.47 0.98
N PRO A 156 -21.63 21.70 -0.06
CA PRO A 156 -22.26 21.79 -1.37
C PRO A 156 -23.77 21.60 -1.34
N PHE A 157 -24.29 20.72 -0.48
CA PHE A 157 -25.73 20.51 -0.31
C PHE A 157 -26.40 21.71 0.31
N ILE A 158 -25.79 22.35 1.31
CA ILE A 158 -26.31 23.59 1.93
C ILE A 158 -26.32 24.72 0.91
N TYR A 159 -25.23 24.87 0.11
CA TYR A 159 -25.19 25.93 -0.89
C TYR A 159 -26.16 25.70 -2.04
N ALA A 160 -26.35 24.45 -2.48
CA ALA A 160 -27.38 24.13 -3.48
C ALA A 160 -28.76 24.53 -2.98
N LEU A 161 -29.12 24.16 -1.75
CA LEU A 161 -30.39 24.53 -1.14
C LEU A 161 -30.56 26.06 -1.01
N ALA A 162 -29.52 26.78 -0.64
CA ALA A 162 -29.55 28.23 -0.56
C ALA A 162 -29.81 28.86 -1.93
N LEU A 163 -29.13 28.41 -2.98
CA LEU A 163 -29.34 28.89 -4.35
C LEU A 163 -30.78 28.62 -4.85
N GLU A 164 -31.33 27.45 -4.53
CA GLU A 164 -32.75 27.14 -4.83
C GLU A 164 -33.74 28.05 -4.11
N ASN A 165 -33.35 28.67 -2.99
CA ASN A 165 -34.15 29.59 -2.20
C ASN A 165 -33.73 31.06 -2.44
N ASN A 166 -33.29 31.40 -3.66
CA ASN A 166 -32.96 32.75 -4.13
C ASN A 166 -31.79 33.44 -3.43
N TYR A 167 -30.94 32.69 -2.70
CA TYR A 167 -29.67 33.22 -2.26
C TYR A 167 -28.71 33.27 -3.44
N THR A 168 -27.75 34.18 -3.38
CA THR A 168 -26.68 34.34 -4.37
C THR A 168 -25.32 34.19 -3.69
N PRO A 169 -24.22 33.98 -4.43
CA PRO A 169 -22.87 33.91 -3.82
C PRO A 169 -22.49 35.18 -3.03
N SER A 170 -23.16 36.31 -3.26
CA SER A 170 -22.97 37.58 -2.56
C SER A 170 -24.02 37.86 -1.48
N SER A 171 -24.94 36.95 -1.21
CA SER A 171 -25.88 37.12 -0.11
C SER A 171 -25.14 37.09 1.25
N LEU A 172 -25.42 38.06 2.08
CA LEU A 172 -24.97 38.09 3.48
C LEU A 172 -25.83 37.16 4.32
N ILE A 173 -25.19 36.39 5.20
CA ILE A 173 -25.83 35.46 6.14
C ILE A 173 -25.55 35.91 7.55
#